data_835aa37290753c71f4c7fc6edb8b993e
#
_entry.id   835aa37290753c71f4c7fc6edb8b993e
#
_cell.length_a   1.000
_cell.length_b   1.000
_cell.length_c   1.000
_cell.angle_alpha   90.00
_cell.angle_beta   90.00
_cell.angle_gamma   90.00
#
_symmetry.space_group_name_H-M   'P 1'
#
loop_
_entity.id
_entity.type
_entity.pdbx_description
1 polymer ?
#
loop_
_entity_poly.entity_id
_entity_poly.type
_entity_poly.pdbx_seq_one_letter_code
_entity_poly.pdbx_strand_id
1 'polypeptide(L)'
;MEYVKGILLAILMISFLSINAQVRVDSHIVFKDTVYQFGSVEEGSDAECVFSFINKGKTPFAITNVKTFCGCIDLRWTKEPVKPGQSGKISVKFYASNPGTFSKTIKVFTTDRGEQSIDLTIKGSVSIKPGKE
;
A
#
# COMPACT_ATOMS: atom_id res chain seq x y z
N MET A 1 -48.87 3.11 38.02
CA MET A 1 -48.62 2.24 36.89
C MET A 1 -48.23 3.01 35.61
N GLU A 2 -48.54 4.28 35.52
CA GLU A 2 -48.19 5.09 34.35
C GLU A 2 -46.70 5.44 34.26
N TYR A 3 -46.02 5.57 35.36
CA TYR A 3 -44.57 5.86 35.42
C TYR A 3 -43.72 4.74 34.85
N VAL A 4 -44.12 3.49 35.00
CA VAL A 4 -43.39 2.32 34.51
C VAL A 4 -43.41 2.24 32.97
N LYS A 5 -44.52 2.67 32.34
CA LYS A 5 -44.62 2.74 30.87
C LYS A 5 -43.71 3.82 30.26
N GLY A 6 -43.61 4.97 30.96
CA GLY A 6 -42.71 6.06 30.53
C GLY A 6 -41.23 5.69 30.62
N ILE A 7 -40.85 4.97 31.69
CA ILE A 7 -39.47 4.53 31.93
C ILE A 7 -39.09 3.44 30.92
N LEU A 8 -40.01 2.50 30.58
CA LEU A 8 -39.80 1.47 29.58
C LEU A 8 -39.62 2.05 28.16
N LEU A 9 -40.37 3.08 27.81
CA LEU A 9 -40.21 3.82 26.55
C LEU A 9 -38.90 4.60 26.48
N ALA A 10 -38.47 5.21 27.59
CA ALA A 10 -37.18 5.91 27.64
C ALA A 10 -36.00 4.96 27.52
N ILE A 11 -36.07 3.76 28.11
CA ILE A 11 -35.02 2.74 28.00
C ILE A 11 -34.94 2.18 26.56
N LEU A 12 -36.07 2.06 25.88
CA LEU A 12 -36.11 1.58 24.49
C LEU A 12 -35.50 2.59 23.48
N MET A 13 -35.56 3.89 23.80
CA MET A 13 -34.99 4.94 22.97
C MET A 13 -33.45 5.07 23.10
N ILE A 14 -32.88 4.61 24.19
CA ILE A 14 -31.43 4.69 24.45
C ILE A 14 -30.67 3.58 23.68
N SER A 15 -31.34 2.52 23.27
CA SER A 15 -30.73 1.39 22.58
C SER A 15 -30.37 1.66 21.10
N PHE A 16 -30.74 2.79 20.53
CA PHE A 16 -30.49 3.12 19.13
C PHE A 16 -29.28 4.03 18.88
N LEU A 17 -28.51 4.41 19.91
CA LEU A 17 -27.20 5.00 19.68
C LEU A 17 -26.17 3.89 19.42
N SER A 18 -26.31 3.20 18.30
CA SER A 18 -25.20 2.47 17.72
C SER A 18 -24.16 3.49 17.29
N ILE A 19 -23.24 3.77 18.19
CA ILE A 19 -22.02 4.52 17.84
C ILE A 19 -21.27 3.62 16.87
N ASN A 20 -21.46 3.87 15.57
CA ASN A 20 -20.53 3.39 14.55
C ASN A 20 -19.19 4.08 14.82
N ALA A 21 -18.41 3.54 15.73
CA ALA A 21 -17.01 3.86 15.83
C ALA A 21 -16.34 3.29 14.58
N GLN A 22 -16.37 4.06 13.48
CA GLN A 22 -15.49 3.81 12.36
C GLN A 22 -14.08 3.99 12.90
N VAL A 23 -13.37 2.86 13.04
CA VAL A 23 -11.94 2.88 13.26
C VAL A 23 -11.33 3.54 12.02
N ARG A 24 -11.10 4.85 12.10
CA ARG A 24 -10.27 5.53 11.12
C ARG A 24 -8.87 4.99 11.31
N VAL A 25 -8.44 4.15 10.42
CA VAL A 25 -7.03 3.81 10.30
C VAL A 25 -6.37 5.07 9.72
N ASP A 26 -5.90 5.94 10.61
CA ASP A 26 -5.05 7.06 10.20
C ASP A 26 -3.78 6.46 9.64
N SER A 27 -3.69 6.41 8.30
CA SER A 27 -2.50 5.96 7.62
C SER A 27 -1.37 6.93 7.92
N HIS A 28 -0.40 6.48 8.69
CA HIS A 28 0.78 7.27 9.04
C HIS A 28 1.81 7.31 7.90
N ILE A 29 1.76 6.32 7.02
CA ILE A 29 2.65 6.23 5.85
C ILE A 29 2.09 7.03 4.67
N VAL A 30 2.89 7.94 4.13
CA VAL A 30 2.56 8.73 2.94
C VAL A 30 3.63 8.51 1.88
N PHE A 31 3.25 7.89 0.77
CA PHE A 31 4.12 7.75 -0.39
C PHE A 31 4.16 9.04 -1.20
N LYS A 32 5.33 9.38 -1.73
CA LYS A 32 5.50 10.49 -2.67
C LYS A 32 4.72 10.21 -3.95
N ASP A 33 4.86 9.01 -4.50
CA ASP A 33 4.15 8.50 -5.66
C ASP A 33 3.74 7.05 -5.42
N THR A 34 2.59 6.64 -5.91
CA THR A 34 2.09 5.26 -5.83
C THR A 34 2.12 4.54 -7.16
N VAL A 35 2.42 5.27 -8.24
CA VAL A 35 2.55 4.74 -9.61
C VAL A 35 3.86 5.20 -10.20
N TYR A 36 4.61 4.27 -10.76
CA TYR A 36 5.84 4.55 -11.51
C TYR A 36 5.70 4.11 -12.96
N GLN A 37 5.98 5.03 -13.89
CA GLN A 37 5.98 4.80 -15.32
C GLN A 37 7.41 4.60 -15.82
N PHE A 38 7.75 3.40 -16.26
CA PHE A 38 9.06 3.11 -16.86
C PHE A 38 9.16 3.60 -18.31
N GLY A 39 8.01 3.80 -18.97
CA GLY A 39 8.00 4.02 -20.41
C GLY A 39 8.39 2.76 -21.18
N SER A 40 9.25 2.88 -22.18
CA SER A 40 9.75 1.74 -22.97
C SER A 40 11.02 1.18 -22.36
N VAL A 41 11.02 -0.11 -22.09
CA VAL A 41 12.15 -0.88 -21.54
C VAL A 41 12.53 -1.96 -22.57
N GLU A 42 13.82 -2.13 -22.84
CA GLU A 42 14.28 -3.15 -23.78
C GLU A 42 14.18 -4.56 -23.19
N GLU A 43 13.74 -5.53 -23.98
CA GLU A 43 13.71 -6.95 -23.62
C GLU A 43 15.08 -7.43 -23.13
N GLY A 44 15.13 -8.14 -22.02
CA GLY A 44 16.33 -8.67 -21.40
C GLY A 44 17.09 -7.67 -20.53
N SER A 45 16.60 -6.43 -20.40
CA SER A 45 17.16 -5.45 -19.47
C SER A 45 16.46 -5.48 -18.11
N ASP A 46 17.14 -4.91 -17.12
CA ASP A 46 16.57 -4.67 -15.80
C ASP A 46 16.13 -3.21 -15.69
N ALA A 47 14.94 -2.99 -15.17
CA ALA A 47 14.42 -1.65 -14.88
C ALA A 47 14.25 -1.48 -13.38
N GLU A 48 14.79 -0.40 -12.83
CA GLU A 48 14.76 -0.13 -11.39
C GLU A 48 14.04 1.16 -11.08
N CYS A 49 13.26 1.14 -10.00
CA CYS A 49 12.66 2.36 -9.43
C CYS A 49 12.62 2.29 -7.90
N VAL A 50 12.37 3.43 -7.29
CA VAL A 50 12.26 3.57 -5.84
C VAL A 50 10.98 4.31 -5.51
N PHE A 51 10.16 3.72 -4.65
CA PHE A 51 9.03 4.39 -4.01
C PHE A 51 9.49 4.90 -2.64
N SER A 52 9.48 6.21 -2.48
CA SER A 52 9.82 6.87 -1.23
C SER A 52 8.58 7.20 -0.43
N PHE A 53 8.65 7.06 0.89
CA PHE A 53 7.57 7.40 1.80
C PHE A 53 8.09 8.11 3.04
N ILE A 54 7.19 8.79 3.74
CA ILE A 54 7.45 9.47 5.01
C ILE A 54 6.41 9.04 6.04
N ASN A 55 6.82 8.92 7.31
CA ASN A 55 5.90 8.78 8.43
C ASN A 55 5.38 10.16 8.84
N LYS A 56 4.14 10.47 8.51
CA LYS A 56 3.46 11.71 8.92
C LYS A 56 2.59 11.54 10.17
N GLY A 57 2.61 10.37 10.78
CA GLY A 57 1.90 10.09 12.03
C GLY A 57 2.68 10.53 13.26
N LYS A 58 2.17 10.13 14.42
CA LYS A 58 2.73 10.44 15.75
C LYS A 58 3.44 9.25 16.38
N THR A 59 3.33 8.08 15.78
CA THR A 59 3.91 6.81 16.27
C THR A 59 4.77 6.16 15.20
N PRO A 60 5.82 5.41 15.57
CA PRO A 60 6.60 4.63 14.62
C PRO A 60 5.76 3.53 13.97
N PHE A 61 6.06 3.21 12.73
CA PHE A 61 5.59 1.98 12.08
C PHE A 61 6.75 1.25 11.39
N ALA A 62 6.56 -0.03 11.11
CA ALA A 62 7.49 -0.81 10.31
C ALA A 62 6.75 -1.46 9.14
N ILE A 63 7.46 -1.64 8.03
CA ILE A 63 6.97 -2.47 6.93
C ILE A 63 7.13 -3.94 7.34
N THR A 64 6.01 -4.66 7.43
CA THR A 64 5.99 -6.07 7.82
C THR A 64 6.24 -6.99 6.65
N ASN A 65 5.76 -6.61 5.47
CA ASN A 65 5.95 -7.38 4.24
C ASN A 65 5.70 -6.52 3.00
N VAL A 66 6.31 -6.91 1.89
CA VAL A 66 6.04 -6.37 0.56
C VAL A 66 5.88 -7.55 -0.39
N LYS A 67 4.76 -7.62 -1.11
CA LYS A 67 4.40 -8.75 -1.97
C LYS A 67 4.07 -8.30 -3.38
N THR A 68 4.42 -9.15 -4.32
CA THR A 68 3.96 -9.09 -5.71
C THR A 68 3.61 -10.51 -6.19
N PHE A 69 2.73 -10.59 -7.18
CA PHE A 69 2.34 -11.88 -7.79
C PHE A 69 3.15 -12.23 -9.04
N CYS A 70 4.19 -11.45 -9.34
CA CYS A 70 5.07 -11.66 -10.48
C CYS A 70 6.45 -12.10 -10.01
N GLY A 71 6.94 -13.25 -10.51
CA GLY A 71 8.33 -13.68 -10.33
C GLY A 71 9.35 -12.83 -11.10
N CYS A 72 8.88 -11.81 -11.86
CA CYS A 72 9.70 -10.88 -12.63
C CYS A 72 10.10 -9.62 -11.82
N ILE A 73 9.80 -9.54 -10.54
CA ILE A 73 10.07 -8.40 -9.68
C ILE A 73 10.86 -8.85 -8.46
N ASP A 74 11.98 -8.18 -8.21
CA ASP A 74 12.72 -8.27 -6.96
C ASP A 74 12.47 -7.01 -6.12
N LEU A 75 12.23 -7.21 -4.82
CA LEU A 75 11.81 -6.18 -3.89
C LEU A 75 12.77 -6.08 -2.71
N ARG A 76 13.17 -4.84 -2.38
CA ARG A 76 13.91 -4.50 -1.17
C ARG A 76 13.26 -3.31 -0.51
N TRP A 77 13.23 -3.28 0.80
CA TRP A 77 12.60 -2.18 1.55
C TRP A 77 13.30 -1.91 2.87
N THR A 78 13.04 -0.73 3.42
CA THR A 78 13.49 -0.34 4.75
C THR A 78 12.95 -1.29 5.79
N LYS A 79 13.83 -1.98 6.51
CA LYS A 79 13.48 -3.01 7.51
C LYS A 79 13.27 -2.43 8.92
N GLU A 80 13.97 -1.34 9.24
CA GLU A 80 13.89 -0.70 10.53
C GLU A 80 12.56 0.04 10.71
N PRO A 81 12.06 0.17 11.96
CA PRO A 81 10.93 1.03 12.24
C PRO A 81 11.18 2.47 11.80
N VAL A 82 10.19 3.07 11.15
CA VAL A 82 10.22 4.45 10.67
C VAL A 82 9.54 5.34 11.70
N LYS A 83 10.32 6.21 12.34
CA LYS A 83 9.84 7.16 13.35
C LYS A 83 9.08 8.32 12.71
N PRO A 84 8.21 9.02 13.47
CA PRO A 84 7.52 10.21 12.98
C PRO A 84 8.49 11.22 12.34
N GLY A 85 8.15 11.69 11.13
CA GLY A 85 8.98 12.61 10.34
C GLY A 85 10.13 11.97 9.57
N GLN A 86 10.43 10.71 9.80
CA GLN A 86 11.45 9.97 9.06
C GLN A 86 10.91 9.37 7.77
N SER A 87 11.82 9.11 6.84
CA SER A 87 11.54 8.55 5.53
C SER A 87 12.03 7.11 5.42
N GLY A 88 11.44 6.37 4.51
CA GLY A 88 11.88 5.07 4.08
C GLY A 88 11.68 4.89 2.59
N LYS A 89 12.06 3.74 2.07
CA LYS A 89 11.98 3.43 0.64
C LYS A 89 11.66 1.97 0.38
N ILE A 90 11.06 1.74 -0.78
CA ILE A 90 10.89 0.42 -1.39
C ILE A 90 11.57 0.46 -2.75
N SER A 91 12.60 -0.35 -2.93
CA SER A 91 13.33 -0.50 -4.19
C SER A 91 12.75 -1.65 -4.98
N VAL A 92 12.46 -1.41 -6.23
CA VAL A 92 11.83 -2.35 -7.17
C VAL A 92 12.76 -2.57 -8.33
N LYS A 93 13.06 -3.84 -8.62
CA LYS A 93 13.79 -4.25 -9.82
C LYS A 93 12.89 -5.14 -10.65
N PHE A 94 12.60 -4.70 -11.85
CA PHE A 94 11.76 -5.39 -12.81
C PHE A 94 12.61 -6.01 -13.91
N TYR A 95 12.44 -7.31 -14.14
CA TYR A 95 13.11 -8.05 -15.21
C TYR A 95 12.22 -8.09 -16.45
N ALA A 96 12.61 -7.36 -17.47
CA ALA A 96 11.87 -7.20 -18.72
C ALA A 96 12.04 -8.41 -19.64
N SER A 97 11.44 -9.54 -19.32
CA SER A 97 11.64 -10.80 -20.06
C SER A 97 10.68 -11.01 -21.23
N ASN A 98 9.50 -10.39 -21.20
CA ASN A 98 8.49 -10.60 -22.24
C ASN A 98 8.06 -9.27 -22.86
N PRO A 99 8.11 -9.15 -24.21
CA PRO A 99 7.60 -7.97 -24.91
C PRO A 99 6.12 -7.72 -24.65
N GLY A 100 5.73 -6.46 -24.66
CA GLY A 100 4.37 -6.00 -24.49
C GLY A 100 4.21 -5.02 -23.34
N THR A 101 3.01 -4.49 -23.19
CA THR A 101 2.65 -3.60 -22.09
C THR A 101 2.55 -4.37 -20.78
N PHE A 102 2.95 -3.73 -19.69
CA PHE A 102 2.80 -4.29 -18.35
C PHE A 102 2.23 -3.29 -17.36
N SER A 103 1.50 -3.81 -16.39
CA SER A 103 1.04 -3.11 -15.20
C SER A 103 1.07 -4.09 -14.04
N LYS A 104 1.94 -3.88 -13.07
CA LYS A 104 2.16 -4.78 -11.95
C LYS A 104 1.87 -4.08 -10.63
N THR A 105 1.16 -4.76 -9.75
CA THR A 105 0.83 -4.27 -8.42
C THR A 105 1.76 -4.86 -7.37
N ILE A 106 2.22 -4.01 -6.48
CA ILE A 106 3.05 -4.35 -5.32
C ILE A 106 2.25 -3.99 -4.07
N LYS A 107 2.03 -4.95 -3.20
CA LYS A 107 1.27 -4.77 -1.95
C LYS A 107 2.22 -4.56 -0.78
N VAL A 108 2.05 -3.44 -0.08
CA VAL A 108 2.86 -3.06 1.07
C VAL A 108 2.03 -3.21 2.34
N PHE A 109 2.56 -3.98 3.30
CA PHE A 109 1.93 -4.21 4.61
C PHE A 109 2.77 -3.54 5.70
N THR A 110 2.09 -2.89 6.63
CA THR A 110 2.72 -2.14 7.72
C THR A 110 2.09 -2.50 9.07
N THR A 111 2.83 -2.28 10.16
CA THR A 111 2.38 -2.61 11.52
C THR A 111 1.14 -1.84 11.97
N ASP A 112 0.92 -0.64 11.45
CA ASP A 112 -0.19 0.25 11.80
C ASP A 112 -1.51 -0.04 11.05
N ARG A 113 -1.44 -0.84 9.98
CA ARG A 113 -2.60 -1.14 9.12
C ARG A 113 -3.14 -2.57 9.23
N GLY A 114 -2.50 -3.42 10.02
CA GLY A 114 -2.89 -4.82 10.13
C GLY A 114 -2.80 -5.56 8.79
N GLU A 115 -3.91 -6.13 8.33
CA GLU A 115 -3.98 -6.88 7.07
C GLU A 115 -4.25 -6.00 5.83
N GLN A 116 -4.48 -4.69 6.01
CA GLN A 116 -4.72 -3.78 4.89
C GLN A 116 -3.42 -3.40 4.20
N SER A 117 -3.33 -3.65 2.90
CA SER A 117 -2.19 -3.26 2.07
C SER A 117 -2.33 -1.86 1.50
N ILE A 118 -1.17 -1.27 1.18
CA ILE A 118 -1.07 -0.12 0.30
C ILE A 118 -0.58 -0.65 -1.04
N ASP A 119 -1.27 -0.30 -2.12
CA ASP A 119 -0.94 -0.78 -3.45
C ASP A 119 -0.08 0.25 -4.19
N LEU A 120 1.10 -0.21 -4.63
CA LEU A 120 1.98 0.51 -5.54
C LEU A 120 1.90 -0.15 -6.91
N THR A 121 2.03 0.64 -7.96
CA THR A 121 1.93 0.14 -9.34
C THR A 121 3.15 0.55 -10.15
N ILE A 122 3.73 -0.39 -10.90
CA ILE A 122 4.70 -0.13 -11.94
C ILE A 122 4.07 -0.42 -13.31
N LYS A 123 4.30 0.46 -14.27
CA LYS A 123 3.75 0.37 -15.62
C LYS A 123 4.82 0.66 -16.66
N GLY A 124 4.60 0.16 -17.85
CA GLY A 124 5.44 0.46 -19.01
C GLY A 124 5.17 -0.49 -20.16
N SER A 125 6.11 -0.52 -21.10
CA SER A 125 6.13 -1.49 -22.18
C SER A 125 7.52 -2.05 -22.38
N VAL A 126 7.60 -3.33 -22.67
CA VAL A 126 8.85 -4.00 -23.05
C VAL A 126 8.92 -4.07 -24.56
N SER A 127 9.93 -3.43 -25.14
CA SER A 127 10.20 -3.47 -26.57
C SER A 127 11.06 -4.68 -26.93
N ILE A 128 10.83 -5.24 -28.12
CA ILE A 128 11.64 -6.33 -28.64
C ILE A 128 13.08 -5.85 -28.82
N LYS A 129 14.04 -6.67 -28.41
CA LYS A 129 15.45 -6.38 -28.59
C LYS A 129 15.79 -6.34 -30.08
N PRO A 130 16.48 -5.28 -30.56
CA PRO A 130 16.92 -5.22 -31.98
C PRO A 130 17.75 -6.46 -32.39
N GLY A 131 17.40 -7.08 -33.54
CA GLY A 131 18.08 -8.24 -34.08
C GLY A 131 17.53 -9.61 -33.66
N LYS A 132 16.43 -9.64 -32.88
CA LYS A 132 15.69 -10.85 -32.56
C LYS A 132 14.40 -10.87 -33.39
N GLU A 133 14.49 -11.43 -34.57
CA GLU A 133 13.34 -11.74 -35.43
C GLU A 133 12.86 -13.17 -35.21
#